data_23e86116fbc2c28078def7257624ac89
#
_entry.id   23e86116fbc2c28078def7257624ac89
#
_cell.length_a   1.000
_cell.length_b   1.000
_cell.length_c   1.000
_cell.angle_alpha   90.00
_cell.angle_beta   90.00
_cell.angle_gamma   90.00
#
_symmetry.space_group_name_H-M   'P 1'
#
loop_
_entity.id
_entity.type
_entity.pdbx_description
1 polymer ?
#
loop_
_entity_poly.entity_id
_entity_poly.type
_entity_poly.pdbx_seq_one_letter_code
_entity_poly.pdbx_strand_id
1 'polypeptide(L)'
;MSEMDRKCGPPVAGGPPFLRRALCAVFGVACVLPLALSHAAADDEAAARGERLYNKNCATCHGDDLQNNSGIAFDLRRLKADEHARFVNSVLLGKNAMPSWQGVLAPPQLDDLWAYIRAHANEQ
;
A
#
# COMPACT_ATOMS: atom_id res chain seq x y z
N MET A 1 -35.98 39.63 10.84
CA MET A 1 -35.59 40.47 11.98
C MET A 1 -34.55 39.62 12.72
N SER A 2 -33.29 39.90 12.71
CA SER A 2 -32.36 41.01 12.53
C SER A 2 -31.04 40.40 12.03
N GLU A 3 -30.54 40.77 11.00
CA GLU A 3 -29.40 41.63 10.63
C GLU A 3 -28.35 41.86 11.73
N MET A 4 -27.18 41.28 11.62
CA MET A 4 -25.95 41.74 12.29
C MET A 4 -24.80 41.70 11.31
N ASP A 5 -24.61 42.79 10.63
CA ASP A 5 -23.41 43.65 10.49
C ASP A 5 -22.05 42.90 10.48
N ARG A 6 -21.56 42.70 9.27
CA ARG A 6 -20.16 42.44 9.00
C ARG A 6 -19.43 43.77 8.78
N LYS A 7 -18.77 44.26 9.83
CA LYS A 7 -17.81 45.35 9.73
C LYS A 7 -16.57 44.90 8.92
N CYS A 8 -16.53 45.36 7.67
CA CYS A 8 -15.31 45.47 6.86
C CYS A 8 -14.36 46.49 7.53
N GLY A 9 -13.20 46.02 7.96
CA GLY A 9 -12.08 46.90 8.36
C GLY A 9 -11.40 47.49 7.10
N PRO A 10 -10.83 48.71 7.17
CA PRO A 10 -10.27 49.39 6.01
C PRO A 10 -8.96 48.73 5.52
N PRO A 11 -8.65 48.88 4.19
CA PRO A 11 -7.43 48.36 3.63
C PRO A 11 -6.22 49.16 4.10
N VAL A 12 -5.21 48.49 4.64
CA VAL A 12 -3.92 49.10 4.99
C VAL A 12 -3.15 49.31 3.68
N ALA A 13 -3.08 50.57 3.29
CA ALA A 13 -2.27 51.01 2.13
C ALA A 13 -0.80 51.13 2.53
N GLY A 14 0.13 50.66 1.67
CA GLY A 14 1.49 51.17 1.59
C GLY A 14 2.61 50.21 2.01
N GLY A 15 2.97 49.28 1.16
CA GLY A 15 4.31 48.65 1.14
C GLY A 15 4.90 48.68 -0.28
N PRO A 16 6.20 48.92 -0.46
CA PRO A 16 6.81 49.13 -1.80
C PRO A 16 6.70 47.82 -2.64
N PRO A 17 6.50 47.93 -3.95
CA PRO A 17 6.15 46.80 -4.84
C PRO A 17 7.28 45.77 -5.06
N PHE A 18 8.48 46.05 -4.60
CA PHE A 18 9.67 45.20 -4.87
C PHE A 18 9.83 44.05 -3.83
N LEU A 19 9.15 44.14 -2.66
CA LEU A 19 9.27 43.08 -1.65
C LEU A 19 8.32 41.91 -1.89
N ARG A 20 7.34 42.07 -2.79
CA ARG A 20 6.35 41.02 -3.07
C ARG A 20 6.82 39.93 -4.05
N ARG A 21 7.93 40.18 -4.78
CA ARG A 21 8.44 39.21 -5.77
C ARG A 21 9.46 38.20 -5.24
N ALA A 22 10.01 38.45 -4.05
CA ALA A 22 11.06 37.57 -3.48
C ALA A 22 10.51 36.42 -2.62
N LEU A 23 9.24 36.46 -2.19
CA LEU A 23 8.66 35.43 -1.29
C LEU A 23 8.00 34.25 -2.02
N CYS A 24 7.74 34.34 -3.33
CA CYS A 24 7.11 33.24 -4.08
C CYS A 24 8.10 32.18 -4.58
N ALA A 25 9.40 32.46 -4.56
CA ALA A 25 10.40 31.53 -5.09
C ALA A 25 10.89 30.47 -4.07
N VAL A 26 10.60 30.63 -2.77
CA VAL A 26 11.08 29.71 -1.74
C VAL A 26 10.02 28.66 -1.34
N PHE A 27 8.74 28.86 -1.70
CA PHE A 27 7.65 27.95 -1.38
C PHE A 27 7.42 26.83 -2.42
N GLY A 28 8.11 26.87 -3.55
CA GLY A 28 7.91 25.92 -4.65
C GLY A 28 8.55 24.55 -4.48
N VAL A 29 9.46 24.37 -3.52
CA VAL A 29 10.23 23.11 -3.39
C VAL A 29 9.69 22.20 -2.26
N ALA A 30 8.86 22.71 -1.37
CA ALA A 30 8.37 21.95 -0.21
C ALA A 30 7.15 21.05 -0.46
N CYS A 31 6.54 21.10 -1.67
CA CYS A 31 5.26 20.39 -1.91
C CYS A 31 5.41 19.02 -2.59
N VAL A 32 6.63 18.58 -2.95
CA VAL A 32 6.83 17.32 -3.67
C VAL A 32 7.22 16.16 -2.75
N LEU A 33 7.63 16.43 -1.51
CA LEU A 33 8.10 15.39 -0.58
C LEU A 33 7.01 14.53 0.11
N PRO A 34 5.76 14.97 0.33
CA PRO A 34 4.80 14.14 1.09
C PRO A 34 4.16 13.00 0.29
N LEU A 35 4.19 13.00 -1.06
CA LEU A 35 3.56 11.93 -1.83
C LEU A 35 4.33 10.59 -1.77
N ALA A 36 5.64 10.62 -1.66
CA ALA A 36 6.44 9.39 -1.63
C ALA A 36 6.31 8.62 -0.30
N LEU A 37 6.14 9.32 0.83
CA LEU A 37 5.93 8.69 2.13
C LEU A 37 4.57 7.99 2.23
N SER A 38 3.56 8.47 1.52
CA SER A 38 2.21 7.91 1.57
C SER A 38 2.09 6.55 0.87
N HIS A 39 2.90 6.29 -0.15
CA HIS A 39 2.88 5.01 -0.86
C HIS A 39 3.54 3.90 -0.03
N ALA A 40 4.72 4.15 0.54
CA ALA A 40 5.42 3.17 1.37
C ALA A 40 4.57 2.72 2.58
N ALA A 41 3.89 3.65 3.25
CA ALA A 41 3.02 3.31 4.37
C ALA A 41 1.79 2.48 3.97
N ALA A 42 1.25 2.69 2.76
CA ALA A 42 0.12 1.91 2.24
C ALA A 42 0.53 0.48 1.88
N ASP A 43 1.74 0.30 1.34
CA ASP A 43 2.29 -1.01 0.99
C ASP A 43 2.61 -1.82 2.25
N ASP A 44 3.16 -1.20 3.29
CA ASP A 44 3.43 -1.84 4.58
C ASP A 44 2.14 -2.28 5.27
N GLU A 45 1.09 -1.49 5.20
CA GLU A 45 -0.21 -1.83 5.77
C GLU A 45 -0.88 -2.98 5.00
N ALA A 46 -0.79 -3.00 3.68
CA ALA A 46 -1.28 -4.09 2.85
C ALA A 46 -0.51 -5.39 3.17
N ALA A 47 0.81 -5.34 3.28
CA ALA A 47 1.62 -6.49 3.67
C ALA A 47 1.24 -7.02 5.06
N ALA A 48 1.01 -6.15 6.04
CA ALA A 48 0.58 -6.56 7.38
C ALA A 48 -0.83 -7.21 7.39
N ARG A 49 -1.76 -6.76 6.52
CA ARG A 49 -3.04 -7.46 6.33
C ARG A 49 -2.84 -8.82 5.66
N GLY A 50 -1.98 -8.88 4.66
CA GLY A 50 -1.59 -10.10 3.95
C GLY A 50 -0.97 -11.15 4.86
N GLU A 51 -0.09 -10.75 5.77
CA GLU A 51 0.52 -11.61 6.78
C GLU A 51 -0.54 -12.30 7.65
N ARG A 52 -1.53 -11.55 8.15
CA ARG A 52 -2.61 -12.13 8.94
C ARG A 52 -3.44 -13.14 8.16
N LEU A 53 -3.73 -12.84 6.88
CA LEU A 53 -4.44 -13.76 5.99
C LEU A 53 -3.62 -15.01 5.70
N TYR A 54 -2.33 -14.84 5.46
CA TYR A 54 -1.39 -15.93 5.21
C TYR A 54 -1.29 -16.87 6.42
N ASN A 55 -1.06 -16.34 7.60
CA ASN A 55 -0.93 -17.13 8.82
C ASN A 55 -2.22 -17.91 9.14
N LYS A 56 -3.37 -17.34 8.84
CA LYS A 56 -4.65 -17.98 9.05
C LYS A 56 -4.94 -19.13 8.06
N ASN A 57 -4.56 -18.97 6.79
CA ASN A 57 -5.09 -19.82 5.72
C ASN A 57 -4.01 -20.62 4.97
N CYS A 58 -2.76 -20.19 4.98
CA CYS A 58 -1.72 -20.68 4.09
C CYS A 58 -0.52 -21.31 4.81
N ALA A 59 -0.18 -20.79 5.99
CA ALA A 59 1.03 -21.17 6.73
C ALA A 59 1.10 -22.67 7.04
N THR A 60 -0.02 -23.32 7.30
CA THR A 60 -0.07 -24.77 7.59
C THR A 60 0.60 -25.62 6.50
N CYS A 61 0.50 -25.20 5.23
CA CYS A 61 1.08 -25.92 4.10
C CYS A 61 2.34 -25.24 3.54
N HIS A 62 2.36 -23.90 3.54
CA HIS A 62 3.45 -23.12 2.96
C HIS A 62 4.54 -22.74 3.97
N GLY A 63 4.35 -23.09 5.26
CA GLY A 63 5.29 -22.83 6.34
C GLY A 63 5.12 -21.44 6.96
N ASP A 64 5.62 -21.29 8.16
CA ASP A 64 5.67 -19.99 8.83
C ASP A 64 6.65 -19.08 8.09
N ASP A 65 6.31 -17.80 8.00
CA ASP A 65 7.12 -16.76 7.33
C ASP A 65 7.53 -17.13 5.90
N LEU A 66 6.63 -17.80 5.17
CA LEU A 66 6.86 -18.31 3.80
C LEU A 66 7.98 -19.37 3.70
N GLN A 67 8.49 -19.86 4.83
CA GLN A 67 9.60 -20.82 4.87
C GLN A 67 9.10 -22.26 4.76
N ASN A 68 8.88 -22.71 3.55
CA ASN A 68 8.50 -24.10 3.31
C ASN A 68 9.69 -25.06 3.45
N ASN A 69 9.88 -25.56 4.65
CA ASN A 69 10.92 -26.53 4.95
C ASN A 69 10.52 -27.98 4.62
N SER A 70 9.25 -28.22 4.28
CA SER A 70 8.72 -29.58 4.02
C SER A 70 8.97 -30.07 2.60
N GLY A 71 9.21 -29.17 1.66
CA GLY A 71 9.33 -29.48 0.22
C GLY A 71 8.02 -29.91 -0.45
N ILE A 72 6.89 -29.93 0.27
CA ILE A 72 5.59 -30.38 -0.24
C ILE A 72 4.90 -29.27 -1.05
N ALA A 73 4.92 -28.03 -0.56
CA ALA A 73 4.33 -26.91 -1.25
C ALA A 73 5.40 -26.08 -1.99
N PHE A 74 4.96 -25.29 -2.96
CA PHE A 74 5.84 -24.35 -3.66
C PHE A 74 6.33 -23.26 -2.69
N ASP A 75 7.63 -22.95 -2.73
CA ASP A 75 8.23 -21.86 -1.96
C ASP A 75 7.79 -20.51 -2.56
N LEU A 76 6.89 -19.81 -1.85
CA LEU A 76 6.28 -18.58 -2.32
C LEU A 76 7.27 -17.42 -2.46
N ARG A 77 8.40 -17.47 -1.75
CA ARG A 77 9.47 -16.46 -1.87
C ARG A 77 10.12 -16.44 -3.25
N ARG A 78 9.95 -17.51 -4.04
CA ARG A 78 10.45 -17.65 -5.41
C ARG A 78 9.55 -17.03 -6.46
N LEU A 79 8.36 -16.54 -6.10
CA LEU A 79 7.48 -15.82 -7.02
C LEU A 79 8.12 -14.49 -7.44
N LYS A 80 8.15 -14.24 -8.76
CA LYS A 80 8.66 -13.00 -9.32
C LYS A 80 7.59 -11.92 -9.33
N ALA A 81 8.01 -10.66 -9.45
CA ALA A 81 7.09 -9.52 -9.44
C ALA A 81 6.06 -9.54 -10.58
N ASP A 82 6.40 -10.12 -11.71
CA ASP A 82 5.53 -10.26 -12.89
C ASP A 82 4.58 -11.48 -12.84
N GLU A 83 4.66 -12.30 -11.77
CA GLU A 83 3.84 -13.51 -11.63
C GLU A 83 2.55 -13.31 -10.82
N HIS A 84 2.09 -12.07 -10.61
CA HIS A 84 0.85 -11.80 -9.86
C HIS A 84 -0.36 -12.55 -10.42
N ALA A 85 -0.57 -12.52 -11.74
CA ALA A 85 -1.68 -13.23 -12.37
C ALA A 85 -1.60 -14.74 -12.16
N ARG A 86 -0.39 -15.33 -12.20
CA ARG A 86 -0.17 -16.74 -11.88
C ARG A 86 -0.52 -17.06 -10.44
N PHE A 87 -0.11 -16.20 -9.51
CA PHE A 87 -0.44 -16.33 -8.09
C PHE A 87 -1.96 -16.32 -7.88
N VAL A 88 -2.65 -15.29 -8.38
CA VAL A 88 -4.12 -15.15 -8.27
C VAL A 88 -4.84 -16.38 -8.82
N ASN A 89 -4.48 -16.83 -10.03
CA ASN A 89 -5.10 -18.02 -10.63
C ASN A 89 -4.86 -19.28 -9.79
N SER A 90 -3.64 -19.46 -9.27
CA SER A 90 -3.32 -20.64 -8.46
C SER A 90 -4.10 -20.66 -7.15
N VAL A 91 -4.30 -19.51 -6.52
CA VAL A 91 -5.09 -19.40 -5.28
C VAL A 91 -6.57 -19.61 -5.57
N LEU A 92 -7.12 -18.94 -6.56
CA LEU A 92 -8.56 -19.03 -6.85
C LEU A 92 -8.98 -20.43 -7.32
N LEU A 93 -8.20 -21.03 -8.22
CA LEU A 93 -8.57 -22.30 -8.83
C LEU A 93 -8.04 -23.53 -8.05
N GLY A 94 -7.09 -23.29 -7.14
CA GLY A 94 -6.35 -24.36 -6.52
C GLY A 94 -5.27 -24.93 -7.45
N LYS A 95 -4.30 -25.66 -6.92
CA LYS A 95 -3.26 -26.32 -7.69
C LYS A 95 -2.73 -27.55 -6.97
N ASN A 96 -2.81 -28.73 -7.61
CA ASN A 96 -2.43 -30.01 -7.01
C ASN A 96 -3.16 -30.23 -5.67
N ALA A 97 -2.44 -30.35 -4.56
CA ALA A 97 -3.01 -30.49 -3.21
C ALA A 97 -3.55 -29.19 -2.59
N MET A 98 -3.26 -28.03 -3.20
CA MET A 98 -3.78 -26.76 -2.71
C MET A 98 -5.23 -26.60 -3.11
N PRO A 99 -6.17 -26.41 -2.16
CA PRO A 99 -7.59 -26.25 -2.47
C PRO A 99 -7.86 -24.92 -3.20
N SER A 100 -9.01 -24.83 -3.87
CA SER A 100 -9.54 -23.60 -4.42
C SER A 100 -10.01 -22.67 -3.30
N TRP A 101 -9.66 -21.39 -3.41
CA TRP A 101 -10.08 -20.31 -2.52
C TRP A 101 -11.12 -19.39 -3.17
N GLN A 102 -11.66 -19.79 -4.32
CA GLN A 102 -12.68 -19.04 -5.02
C GLN A 102 -13.94 -18.92 -4.13
N GLY A 103 -14.45 -17.71 -3.98
CA GLY A 103 -15.59 -17.41 -3.11
C GLY A 103 -15.26 -17.35 -1.61
N VAL A 104 -14.03 -17.67 -1.20
CA VAL A 104 -13.54 -17.55 0.18
C VAL A 104 -12.71 -16.29 0.36
N LEU A 105 -11.83 -15.99 -0.59
CA LEU A 105 -11.00 -14.78 -0.61
C LEU A 105 -11.54 -13.79 -1.63
N ALA A 106 -11.74 -12.56 -1.20
CA ALA A 106 -12.09 -11.45 -2.06
C ALA A 106 -10.86 -10.88 -2.79
N PRO A 107 -11.02 -10.25 -3.97
CA PRO A 107 -9.88 -9.68 -4.71
C PRO A 107 -8.94 -8.79 -3.90
N PRO A 108 -9.39 -7.86 -3.04
CA PRO A 108 -8.48 -7.06 -2.22
C PRO A 108 -7.63 -7.88 -1.25
N GLN A 109 -8.13 -9.04 -0.80
CA GLN A 109 -7.38 -9.93 0.08
C GLN A 109 -6.27 -10.68 -0.66
N LEU A 110 -6.44 -10.92 -1.97
CA LEU A 110 -5.39 -11.48 -2.81
C LEU A 110 -4.26 -10.48 -3.03
N ASP A 111 -4.61 -9.20 -3.19
CA ASP A 111 -3.62 -8.12 -3.31
C ASP A 111 -2.85 -7.93 -1.99
N ASP A 112 -3.52 -7.99 -0.84
CA ASP A 112 -2.88 -7.96 0.47
C ASP A 112 -1.92 -9.16 0.66
N LEU A 113 -2.34 -10.38 0.32
CA LEU A 113 -1.49 -11.58 0.33
C LEU A 113 -0.29 -11.43 -0.60
N TRP A 114 -0.50 -10.86 -1.77
CA TRP A 114 0.58 -10.59 -2.72
C TRP A 114 1.58 -9.59 -2.16
N ALA A 115 1.11 -8.49 -1.54
CA ALA A 115 1.98 -7.50 -0.89
C ALA A 115 2.86 -8.15 0.18
N TYR A 116 2.30 -9.02 1.03
CA TYR A 116 3.06 -9.76 2.03
C TYR A 116 4.14 -10.66 1.39
N ILE A 117 3.76 -11.47 0.39
CA ILE A 117 4.70 -12.35 -0.31
C ILE A 117 5.83 -11.53 -0.97
N ARG A 118 5.51 -10.39 -1.58
CA ARG A 118 6.50 -9.53 -2.24
C ARG A 118 7.46 -8.86 -1.26
N ALA A 119 6.97 -8.46 -0.10
CA ALA A 119 7.83 -7.91 0.95
C ALA A 119 8.91 -8.89 1.41
N HIS A 120 8.64 -10.22 1.33
CA HIS A 120 9.55 -11.27 1.77
C HIS A 120 10.27 -12.02 0.63
N ALA A 121 9.87 -11.80 -0.63
CA ALA A 121 10.43 -12.52 -1.79
C ALA A 121 11.89 -12.15 -2.10
N ASN A 122 12.40 -11.04 -1.60
CA ASN A 122 13.74 -10.52 -1.88
C ASN A 122 14.78 -10.88 -0.81
N GLU A 123 14.44 -11.70 0.16
CA GLU A 123 15.33 -12.09 1.26
C GLU A 123 16.22 -13.32 0.94
N GLN A 124 16.37 -13.66 -0.36
CA GLN A 124 17.20 -14.78 -0.83
C GLN A 124 18.49 -14.33 -1.47
#